data_6a169ad0473e522a5166e05c01b2ce75
#
_entry.id   6a169ad0473e522a5166e05c01b2ce75
#
_cell.length_a   1.000
_cell.length_b   1.000
_cell.length_c   1.000
_cell.angle_alpha   90.00
_cell.angle_beta   90.00
_cell.angle_gamma   90.00
#
_symmetry.space_group_name_H-M   'P 1'
#
loop_
_entity.id
_entity.type
_entity.pdbx_description
1 polymer ?
#
loop_
_entity_poly.entity_id
_entity_poly.type
_entity_poly.pdbx_seq_one_letter_code
_entity_poly.pdbx_strand_id
1 'polypeptide(L)'
;MCGMSRWLVPLILSLFSGAAHAAWTYLGNLDGDTVLYDKSTLVQKKRNATIWMLTNFGNVTAQDVLSMSKWLEFDCDKNKFRYLAVYGYEGQMQTGARLIFNPNPTEWGPVQTGSVIQSIQNFACLRYPLLPKK
;
A
#
# COMPACT_ATOMS: atom_id res chain seq x y z
N MET A 1 -36.33 56.71 8.64
CA MET A 1 -34.99 56.23 8.99
C MET A 1 -34.96 54.71 8.86
N CYS A 2 -34.44 54.21 7.76
CA CYS A 2 -34.36 52.78 7.51
C CYS A 2 -33.03 52.28 8.04
N GLY A 3 -33.07 51.53 9.16
CA GLY A 3 -31.93 50.82 9.64
C GLY A 3 -31.71 49.57 8.76
N MET A 4 -30.70 49.57 7.91
CA MET A 4 -30.32 48.37 7.17
C MET A 4 -29.55 47.45 8.09
N SER A 5 -30.23 46.42 8.58
CA SER A 5 -29.58 45.33 9.31
C SER A 5 -28.82 44.49 8.29
N ARG A 6 -27.49 44.63 8.28
CA ARG A 6 -26.60 43.75 7.50
C ARG A 6 -26.45 42.45 8.27
N TRP A 7 -27.20 41.44 7.85
CA TRP A 7 -26.98 40.08 8.32
C TRP A 7 -25.68 39.55 7.71
N LEU A 8 -24.63 39.54 8.52
CA LEU A 8 -23.42 38.81 8.18
C LEU A 8 -23.72 37.33 8.40
N VAL A 9 -23.94 36.62 7.30
CA VAL A 9 -24.01 35.16 7.31
C VAL A 9 -22.57 34.67 7.47
N PRO A 10 -22.22 33.98 8.56
CA PRO A 10 -20.90 33.38 8.66
C PRO A 10 -20.83 32.25 7.63
N LEU A 11 -19.96 32.40 6.66
CA LEU A 11 -19.59 31.35 5.74
C LEU A 11 -18.81 30.30 6.55
N ILE A 12 -19.52 29.26 7.01
CA ILE A 12 -18.89 28.12 7.66
C ILE A 12 -18.19 27.34 6.55
N LEU A 13 -16.89 27.59 6.40
CA LEU A 13 -16.02 26.76 5.62
C LEU A 13 -15.86 25.43 6.38
N SER A 14 -16.72 24.47 6.08
CA SER A 14 -16.53 23.11 6.54
C SER A 14 -15.30 22.55 5.81
N LEU A 15 -14.16 22.60 6.51
CA LEU A 15 -12.97 21.86 6.12
C LEU A 15 -13.32 20.37 6.23
N PHE A 16 -13.75 19.77 5.13
CA PHE A 16 -13.76 18.33 4.99
C PHE A 16 -12.31 17.88 4.99
N SER A 17 -11.79 17.58 6.18
CA SER A 17 -10.57 16.80 6.33
C SER A 17 -10.92 15.39 5.84
N GLY A 18 -10.77 15.16 4.53
CA GLY A 18 -10.82 13.82 3.99
C GLY A 18 -9.68 13.03 4.63
N ALA A 19 -9.98 12.18 5.63
CA ALA A 19 -9.03 11.23 6.13
C ALA A 19 -8.66 10.34 4.94
N ALA A 20 -7.38 10.39 4.50
CA ALA A 20 -6.86 9.48 3.50
C ALA A 20 -6.79 8.08 4.14
N HIS A 21 -7.86 7.29 4.00
CA HIS A 21 -7.85 5.89 4.36
C HIS A 21 -7.14 5.11 3.26
N ALA A 22 -6.15 4.27 3.65
CA ALA A 22 -5.56 3.31 2.75
C ALA A 22 -6.67 2.43 2.16
N ALA A 23 -6.75 2.38 0.83
CA ALA A 23 -7.77 1.59 0.13
C ALA A 23 -7.27 0.17 -0.11
N TRP A 24 -7.24 -0.64 0.94
CA TRP A 24 -6.78 -2.02 0.88
C TRP A 24 -7.74 -2.89 0.06
N THR A 25 -7.20 -3.51 -0.97
CA THR A 25 -7.90 -4.48 -1.80
C THR A 25 -7.49 -5.88 -1.37
N TYR A 26 -8.48 -6.74 -1.07
CA TYR A 26 -8.25 -8.14 -0.75
C TYR A 26 -7.69 -8.87 -1.97
N LEU A 27 -6.61 -9.60 -1.77
CA LEU A 27 -5.97 -10.40 -2.80
C LEU A 27 -6.23 -11.89 -2.61
N GLY A 28 -6.09 -12.39 -1.40
CA GLY A 28 -6.29 -13.80 -1.10
C GLY A 28 -5.98 -14.14 0.34
N ASN A 29 -6.26 -15.40 0.69
CA ASN A 29 -5.90 -16.01 1.95
C ASN A 29 -4.87 -17.09 1.70
N LEU A 30 -3.76 -17.06 2.44
CA LEU A 30 -2.67 -18.00 2.33
C LEU A 30 -2.38 -18.58 3.71
N ASP A 31 -2.73 -19.84 3.92
CA ASP A 31 -2.50 -20.58 5.18
C ASP A 31 -3.01 -19.84 6.44
N GLY A 32 -4.19 -19.22 6.34
CA GLY A 32 -4.79 -18.44 7.43
C GLY A 32 -4.40 -16.96 7.45
N ASP A 33 -3.45 -16.54 6.65
CA ASP A 33 -3.04 -15.15 6.53
C ASP A 33 -3.79 -14.47 5.38
N THR A 34 -4.25 -13.25 5.63
CA THR A 34 -4.94 -12.44 4.62
C THR A 34 -3.97 -11.47 3.98
N VAL A 35 -3.90 -11.50 2.66
CA VAL A 35 -3.04 -10.60 1.88
C VAL A 35 -3.88 -9.56 1.16
N LEU A 36 -3.47 -8.30 1.31
CA LEU A 36 -4.09 -7.13 0.70
C LEU A 36 -3.03 -6.28 0.01
N TYR A 37 -3.46 -5.45 -0.92
CA TYR A 37 -2.59 -4.44 -1.53
C TYR A 37 -3.36 -3.15 -1.76
N ASP A 38 -2.67 -2.03 -1.79
CA ASP A 38 -3.28 -0.71 -1.95
C ASP A 38 -3.02 -0.19 -3.35
N LYS A 39 -4.02 -0.32 -4.23
CA LYS A 39 -3.96 0.12 -5.62
C LYS A 39 -3.70 1.62 -5.76
N SER A 40 -4.14 2.43 -4.78
CA SER A 40 -3.96 3.87 -4.80
C SER A 40 -2.50 4.31 -4.62
N THR A 41 -1.66 3.42 -4.11
CA THR A 41 -0.23 3.68 -3.87
C THR A 41 0.66 3.33 -5.06
N LEU A 42 0.07 2.79 -6.15
CA LEU A 42 0.84 2.41 -7.32
C LEU A 42 1.52 3.62 -7.95
N VAL A 43 2.83 3.54 -8.09
CA VAL A 43 3.64 4.50 -8.85
C VAL A 43 4.44 3.74 -9.90
N GLN A 44 4.27 4.10 -11.16
CA GLN A 44 5.03 3.54 -12.26
C GLN A 44 6.01 4.60 -12.81
N LYS A 45 7.27 4.23 -12.88
CA LYS A 45 8.35 5.06 -13.47
C LYS A 45 9.15 4.21 -14.43
N LYS A 46 9.02 4.47 -15.74
CA LYS A 46 9.69 3.67 -16.77
C LYS A 46 9.31 2.19 -16.58
N ARG A 47 10.28 1.31 -16.35
CA ARG A 47 10.07 -0.12 -16.14
C ARG A 47 9.84 -0.53 -14.69
N ASN A 48 9.94 0.41 -13.75
CA ASN A 48 9.77 0.12 -12.32
C ASN A 48 8.38 0.52 -11.83
N ALA A 49 7.83 -0.29 -10.93
CA ALA A 49 6.55 -0.01 -10.29
C ALA A 49 6.69 -0.25 -8.78
N THR A 50 6.14 0.67 -7.98
CA THR A 50 6.09 0.52 -6.53
C THR A 50 4.65 0.49 -6.04
N ILE A 51 4.39 -0.31 -5.02
CA ILE A 51 3.06 -0.48 -4.43
C ILE A 51 3.19 -1.01 -3.00
N TRP A 52 2.25 -0.63 -2.13
CA TRP A 52 2.17 -1.19 -0.78
C TRP A 52 1.32 -2.45 -0.74
N MET A 53 1.80 -3.44 0.01
CA MET A 53 1.04 -4.62 0.40
C MET A 53 0.94 -4.73 1.91
N LEU A 54 -0.06 -5.46 2.37
CA LEU A 54 -0.32 -5.73 3.78
C LEU A 54 -0.64 -7.22 3.95
N THR A 55 -0.04 -7.84 4.94
CA THR A 55 -0.41 -9.17 5.40
C THR A 55 -0.98 -9.07 6.80
N ASN A 56 -2.21 -9.54 6.98
CA ASN A 56 -2.78 -9.81 8.31
C ASN A 56 -2.53 -11.27 8.65
N PHE A 57 -1.83 -11.51 9.75
CA PHE A 57 -1.54 -12.86 10.21
C PHE A 57 -2.73 -13.42 10.98
N GLY A 58 -3.07 -14.69 10.74
CA GLY A 58 -4.12 -15.38 11.48
C GLY A 58 -3.73 -15.67 12.93
N ASN A 59 -2.44 -15.77 13.20
CA ASN A 59 -1.86 -15.96 14.54
C ASN A 59 -0.69 -15.01 14.74
N VAL A 60 -0.40 -14.68 15.99
CA VAL A 60 0.76 -13.87 16.35
C VAL A 60 2.04 -14.54 15.87
N THR A 61 2.88 -13.78 15.16
CA THR A 61 4.17 -14.26 14.67
C THR A 61 5.22 -14.35 15.79
N ALA A 62 6.37 -14.95 15.49
CA ALA A 62 7.49 -15.00 16.43
C ALA A 62 8.02 -13.61 16.82
N GLN A 63 7.72 -12.56 16.05
CA GLN A 63 8.07 -11.17 16.36
C GLN A 63 6.95 -10.40 17.05
N ASP A 64 5.93 -11.08 17.57
CA ASP A 64 4.77 -10.50 18.26
C ASP A 64 3.91 -9.54 17.40
N VAL A 65 3.95 -9.67 16.10
CA VAL A 65 3.16 -8.85 15.18
C VAL A 65 1.97 -9.62 14.62
N LEU A 66 0.85 -8.92 14.40
CA LEU A 66 -0.36 -9.44 13.76
C LEU A 66 -0.58 -8.88 12.35
N SER A 67 0.16 -7.86 11.96
CA SER A 67 0.17 -7.38 10.58
C SER A 67 1.52 -6.84 10.18
N MET A 68 1.80 -6.91 8.88
CA MET A 68 3.06 -6.42 8.32
C MET A 68 2.78 -5.77 6.98
N SER A 69 3.16 -4.50 6.85
CA SER A 69 3.12 -3.80 5.57
C SER A 69 4.51 -3.80 4.94
N LYS A 70 4.52 -3.97 3.63
CA LYS A 70 5.75 -4.03 2.83
C LYS A 70 5.60 -3.13 1.62
N TRP A 71 6.59 -2.29 1.39
CA TRP A 71 6.66 -1.48 0.19
C TRP A 71 7.42 -2.24 -0.87
N LEU A 72 6.71 -2.67 -1.91
CA LEU A 72 7.25 -3.46 -3.02
C LEU A 72 7.77 -2.56 -4.13
N GLU A 73 8.88 -2.95 -4.73
CA GLU A 73 9.33 -2.44 -6.02
C GLU A 73 9.51 -3.59 -7.00
N PHE A 74 8.92 -3.47 -8.18
CA PHE A 74 9.07 -4.41 -9.28
C PHE A 74 9.94 -3.81 -10.38
N ASP A 75 10.86 -4.61 -10.91
CA ASP A 75 11.45 -4.39 -12.23
C ASP A 75 10.59 -5.18 -13.24
N CYS A 76 9.68 -4.49 -13.92
CA CYS A 76 8.73 -5.13 -14.82
C CYS A 76 9.37 -5.73 -16.06
N ASP A 77 10.56 -5.25 -16.42
CA ASP A 77 11.34 -5.75 -17.57
C ASP A 77 12.06 -7.06 -17.23
N LYS A 78 12.69 -7.11 -16.04
CA LYS A 78 13.51 -8.25 -15.63
C LYS A 78 12.77 -9.29 -14.78
N ASN A 79 11.48 -9.08 -14.50
CA ASN A 79 10.67 -9.98 -13.68
C ASN A 79 11.26 -10.22 -12.28
N LYS A 80 11.69 -9.14 -11.64
CA LYS A 80 12.28 -9.13 -10.30
C LYS A 80 11.54 -8.19 -9.37
N PHE A 81 11.67 -8.42 -8.08
CA PHE A 81 11.13 -7.55 -7.06
C PHE A 81 12.08 -7.42 -5.86
N ARG A 82 11.84 -6.40 -5.05
CA ARG A 82 12.46 -6.22 -3.74
C ARG A 82 11.51 -5.48 -2.81
N TYR A 83 11.78 -5.55 -1.53
CA TYR A 83 11.13 -4.70 -0.54
C TYR A 83 11.94 -3.43 -0.36
N LEU A 84 11.30 -2.28 -0.43
CA LEU A 84 11.91 -0.99 -0.11
C LEU A 84 11.82 -0.69 1.38
N ALA A 85 10.76 -1.15 2.03
CA ALA A 85 10.54 -1.00 3.47
C ALA A 85 9.65 -2.11 3.99
N VAL A 86 9.79 -2.43 5.28
CA VAL A 86 8.98 -3.42 6.01
C VAL A 86 8.62 -2.85 7.37
N TYR A 87 7.32 -2.81 7.69
CA TYR A 87 6.80 -2.37 8.98
C TYR A 87 5.91 -3.44 9.57
N GLY A 88 6.13 -3.78 10.84
CA GLY A 88 5.32 -4.75 11.59
C GLY A 88 4.56 -4.09 12.73
N TYR A 89 3.31 -4.51 12.94
CA TYR A 89 2.40 -3.92 13.89
C TYR A 89 1.85 -4.98 14.85
N GLU A 90 1.61 -4.56 16.10
CA GLU A 90 1.07 -5.38 17.16
C GLU A 90 -0.32 -5.94 16.83
N GLY A 91 -1.16 -5.13 16.16
CA GLY A 91 -2.52 -5.49 15.76
C GLY A 91 -2.67 -5.74 14.27
N GLN A 92 -3.84 -6.24 13.87
CA GLN A 92 -4.20 -6.38 12.46
C GLN A 92 -4.42 -5.01 11.80
N MET A 93 -4.34 -4.96 10.48
CA MET A 93 -4.57 -3.74 9.67
C MET A 93 -3.73 -2.55 10.13
N GLN A 94 -2.47 -2.79 10.49
CA GLN A 94 -1.52 -1.75 10.92
C GLN A 94 -1.97 -1.02 12.21
N THR A 95 -2.67 -1.71 13.10
CA THR A 95 -3.13 -1.15 14.36
C THR A 95 -2.16 -1.48 15.51
N GLY A 96 -2.27 -0.70 16.59
CA GLY A 96 -1.40 -0.86 17.76
C GLY A 96 0.01 -0.31 17.53
N ALA A 97 0.94 -0.72 18.40
CA ALA A 97 2.31 -0.26 18.32
C ALA A 97 3.04 -0.83 17.09
N ARG A 98 3.86 -0.01 16.46
CA ARG A 98 4.76 -0.48 15.40
C ARG A 98 6.01 -1.09 16.06
N LEU A 99 6.14 -2.41 15.94
CA LEU A 99 7.20 -3.20 16.56
C LEU A 99 8.39 -3.45 15.63
N ILE A 100 8.15 -3.43 14.30
CA ILE A 100 9.18 -3.60 13.28
C ILE A 100 9.21 -2.34 12.42
N PHE A 101 10.41 -1.79 12.26
CA PHE A 101 10.66 -0.64 11.38
C PHE A 101 11.95 -0.88 10.63
N ASN A 102 11.82 -1.28 9.36
CA ASN A 102 12.98 -1.48 8.48
C ASN A 102 12.75 -0.71 7.16
N PRO A 103 13.33 0.50 7.04
CA PRO A 103 13.21 1.31 5.83
C PRO A 103 14.29 1.00 4.79
N ASN A 104 15.09 -0.06 4.96
CA ASN A 104 16.21 -0.38 4.09
C ASN A 104 15.78 -1.32 2.97
N PRO A 105 16.09 -1.00 1.70
CA PRO A 105 15.82 -1.89 0.58
C PRO A 105 16.53 -3.23 0.71
N THR A 106 15.82 -4.31 0.31
CA THR A 106 16.41 -5.65 0.20
C THR A 106 17.09 -5.83 -1.16
N GLU A 107 17.80 -6.95 -1.31
CA GLU A 107 18.31 -7.39 -2.60
C GLU A 107 17.16 -7.73 -3.56
N TRP A 108 17.42 -7.56 -4.86
CA TRP A 108 16.50 -8.00 -5.90
C TRP A 108 16.43 -9.53 -5.95
N GLY A 109 15.21 -10.04 -6.05
CA GLY A 109 14.95 -11.47 -6.20
C GLY A 109 13.95 -11.76 -7.31
N PRO A 110 13.86 -13.01 -7.75
CA PRO A 110 12.92 -13.40 -8.80
C PRO A 110 11.48 -13.40 -8.30
N VAL A 111 10.54 -13.03 -9.17
CA VAL A 111 9.11 -13.23 -8.92
C VAL A 111 8.76 -14.69 -9.21
N GLN A 112 8.33 -15.42 -8.20
CA GLN A 112 7.94 -16.82 -8.32
C GLN A 112 6.59 -16.95 -9.04
N THR A 113 6.52 -17.84 -10.02
CA THR A 113 5.26 -18.17 -10.72
C THR A 113 4.23 -18.74 -9.74
N GLY A 114 3.00 -18.22 -9.80
CA GLY A 114 1.88 -18.63 -8.94
C GLY A 114 1.91 -18.04 -7.53
N SER A 115 2.86 -17.15 -7.23
CA SER A 115 2.95 -16.52 -5.92
C SER A 115 2.00 -15.32 -5.78
N VAL A 116 1.75 -14.92 -4.53
CA VAL A 116 1.02 -13.67 -4.20
C VAL A 116 1.74 -12.46 -4.80
N ILE A 117 3.07 -12.44 -4.76
CA ILE A 117 3.88 -11.37 -5.35
C ILE A 117 3.65 -11.26 -6.86
N GLN A 118 3.51 -12.38 -7.56
CA GLN A 118 3.19 -12.36 -8.99
C GLN A 118 1.81 -11.74 -9.25
N SER A 119 0.82 -12.02 -8.42
CA SER A 119 -0.51 -11.42 -8.55
C SER A 119 -0.46 -9.90 -8.40
N ILE A 120 0.34 -9.40 -7.47
CA ILE A 120 0.55 -7.96 -7.30
C ILE A 120 1.34 -7.39 -8.49
N GLN A 121 2.36 -8.10 -8.97
CA GLN A 121 3.14 -7.72 -10.14
C GLN A 121 2.25 -7.55 -11.38
N ASN A 122 1.33 -8.48 -11.61
CA ASN A 122 0.42 -8.43 -12.75
C ASN A 122 -0.40 -7.14 -12.77
N PHE A 123 -0.80 -6.64 -11.60
CA PHE A 123 -1.45 -5.34 -11.47
C PHE A 123 -0.46 -4.19 -11.62
N ALA A 124 0.64 -4.23 -10.88
CA ALA A 124 1.61 -3.14 -10.81
C ALA A 124 2.31 -2.88 -12.14
N CYS A 125 2.56 -3.93 -12.92
CA CYS A 125 3.24 -3.86 -14.21
C CYS A 125 2.27 -3.84 -15.42
N LEU A 126 0.95 -3.72 -15.19
CA LEU A 126 -0.06 -3.86 -16.22
C LEU A 126 0.14 -2.91 -17.41
N ARG A 127 0.60 -1.70 -17.17
CA ARG A 127 0.82 -0.69 -18.22
C ARG A 127 2.21 -0.74 -18.84
N TYR A 128 3.10 -1.59 -18.33
CA TYR A 128 4.47 -1.67 -18.84
C TYR A 128 4.55 -2.04 -20.32
N PRO A 129 3.78 -3.02 -20.83
CA PRO A 129 3.79 -3.37 -22.24
C PRO A 129 3.22 -2.29 -23.16
N LEU A 130 2.46 -1.34 -22.62
CA LEU A 130 1.82 -0.24 -23.35
C LEU A 130 2.70 1.01 -23.44
N LEU A 131 3.80 1.04 -22.68
CA LEU A 131 4.79 2.11 -22.76
C LEU A 131 5.71 1.86 -23.96
N PRO A 132 6.06 2.90 -24.73
CA PRO A 132 6.98 2.71 -25.86
C PRO A 132 8.31 2.17 -25.34
N LYS A 133 8.68 0.99 -25.84
CA LYS A 133 10.01 0.41 -25.57
C LYS A 133 11.05 1.25 -26.32
N LYS A 134 11.94 1.82 -25.58
CA LYS A 134 13.14 2.43 -26.17
C LYS A 134 14.20 1.36 -26.40
#